data_c325bb50cc25d4329dbb1c84b9938f6b
#
_entry.id   c325bb50cc25d4329dbb1c84b9938f6b
#
_cell.length_a   1.000
_cell.length_b   1.000
_cell.length_c   1.000
_cell.angle_alpha   90.00
_cell.angle_beta   90.00
_cell.angle_gamma   90.00
#
_symmetry.space_group_name_H-M   'P 1'
#
loop_
_entity.id
_entity.type
_entity.pdbx_description
1 polymer ?
#
loop_
_entity_poly.entity_id
_entity_poly.type
_entity_poly.pdbx_seq_one_letter_code
_entity_poly.pdbx_strand_id
1 'polypeptide(L)'
;MRNAIRMDERLRAVYELLGEVKTVADIGCDHGYLSAALILGGRAERAVASDISPVSAAKAGALASELGIEDRMTACEADGLELPVPLEKPYSIAICGMGGELIARIIERSRAAAEGAGRIVMQPMRGEAELREYLYENGFGIEDERVIFEAGRYYQVISAIPKGENRIPEGFPKGWFRFGWVMAERHGGELLPLLHHYRGVYERELANAKEKGRAPEGLVREIERTDALIALIGGGKEKPMLLKDFLNAMESIAPRELALEFDNPGLIVGTEAERIDRVLVALDCTNAVVREAKEKGCGLVFTHHPLLFRAVKRIAPDDPVTSPVYNLIRNGIGMFAAHTNLDSAEGGVNTELCRVLGIMNERPVPPENLCRVGELESPAPFSQIIKLVEERLHTKVRAAGPERPIRRIMVCGGSGGSEYPAAAECGAELLITGECRHNEAIEAIHSGLNVIAAGHYETERIVLAPLVRKLREANLGAEFIISEAEENPLR
;
A
#
# COMPACT_ATOMS: atom_id res chain seq x y z
N MET A 1 8.95 -10.60 26.19
CA MET A 1 8.16 -10.04 25.09
C MET A 1 7.47 -11.21 24.43
N ARG A 2 6.12 -11.28 24.47
CA ARG A 2 5.36 -12.39 23.90
C ARG A 2 5.48 -12.28 22.38
N ASN A 3 5.94 -13.33 21.71
CA ASN A 3 5.98 -13.42 20.25
C ASN A 3 4.58 -13.14 19.70
N ALA A 4 4.40 -12.03 18.98
CA ALA A 4 3.16 -11.77 18.27
C ALA A 4 3.01 -12.83 17.17
N ILE A 5 1.86 -13.49 17.12
CA ILE A 5 1.56 -14.46 16.07
C ILE A 5 1.56 -13.70 14.74
N ARG A 6 2.39 -14.14 13.80
CA ARG A 6 2.47 -13.54 12.47
C ARG A 6 1.26 -13.99 11.66
N MET A 7 0.33 -13.08 11.44
CA MET A 7 -0.81 -13.26 10.54
C MET A 7 -0.52 -12.59 9.19
N ASP A 8 -0.99 -13.18 8.12
CA ASP A 8 -1.08 -12.51 6.82
C ASP A 8 -2.19 -11.46 6.83
N GLU A 9 -2.26 -10.60 5.81
CA GLU A 9 -3.24 -9.52 5.75
C GLU A 9 -4.69 -10.03 5.67
N ARG A 10 -4.91 -11.19 5.08
CA ARG A 10 -6.24 -11.83 5.00
C ARG A 10 -6.74 -12.25 6.38
N LEU A 11 -5.91 -12.96 7.15
CA LEU A 11 -6.25 -13.37 8.51
C LEU A 11 -6.38 -12.17 9.44
N ARG A 12 -5.60 -11.10 9.20
CA ARG A 12 -5.72 -9.85 9.95
C ARG A 12 -7.10 -9.21 9.71
N ALA A 13 -7.57 -9.12 8.47
CA ALA A 13 -8.90 -8.61 8.18
C ALA A 13 -10.02 -9.45 8.83
N VAL A 14 -9.88 -10.78 8.84
CA VAL A 14 -10.80 -11.67 9.55
C VAL A 14 -10.78 -11.41 11.06
N TYR A 15 -9.59 -11.28 11.64
CA TYR A 15 -9.39 -10.95 13.05
C TYR A 15 -10.05 -9.62 13.43
N GLU A 16 -9.94 -8.60 12.59
CA GLU A 16 -10.54 -7.28 12.82
C GLU A 16 -12.07 -7.33 12.72
N LEU A 17 -12.61 -8.03 11.71
CA LEU A 17 -14.06 -8.13 11.50
C LEU A 17 -14.78 -9.00 12.56
N LEU A 18 -14.09 -9.97 13.16
CA LEU A 18 -14.66 -10.75 14.27
C LEU A 18 -14.92 -9.89 15.50
N GLY A 19 -14.08 -8.88 15.75
CA GLY A 19 -14.19 -8.01 16.93
C GLY A 19 -13.94 -8.76 18.24
N GLU A 20 -14.57 -8.28 19.32
CA GLU A 20 -14.53 -8.94 20.63
C GLU A 20 -15.66 -9.96 20.74
N VAL A 21 -15.35 -11.17 21.19
CA VAL A 21 -16.30 -12.28 21.28
C VAL A 21 -15.93 -13.20 22.46
N LYS A 22 -16.93 -13.84 23.09
CA LYS A 22 -16.67 -14.80 24.14
C LYS A 22 -16.03 -16.06 23.59
N THR A 23 -16.64 -16.65 22.56
CA THR A 23 -16.16 -17.88 21.93
C THR A 23 -16.08 -17.70 20.41
N VAL A 24 -15.00 -18.15 19.79
CA VAL A 24 -14.86 -18.22 18.32
C VAL A 24 -14.78 -19.68 17.88
N ALA A 25 -15.52 -20.03 16.81
CA ALA A 25 -15.33 -21.26 16.06
C ALA A 25 -14.55 -20.95 14.78
N ASP A 26 -13.33 -21.44 14.69
CA ASP A 26 -12.41 -21.26 13.56
C ASP A 26 -12.42 -22.55 12.71
N ILE A 27 -13.14 -22.50 11.59
CA ILE A 27 -13.44 -23.65 10.74
C ILE A 27 -12.47 -23.70 9.55
N GLY A 28 -11.75 -24.82 9.42
CA GLY A 28 -10.62 -24.95 8.51
C GLY A 28 -9.40 -24.21 9.03
N CYS A 29 -9.12 -24.39 10.31
CA CYS A 29 -8.15 -23.60 11.07
C CYS A 29 -6.69 -23.81 10.65
N ASP A 30 -6.39 -24.87 9.85
CA ASP A 30 -5.04 -25.30 9.45
C ASP A 30 -4.07 -25.37 10.65
N HIS A 31 -3.33 -24.30 10.93
CA HIS A 31 -2.39 -24.24 12.05
C HIS A 31 -2.98 -23.57 13.31
N GLY A 32 -4.20 -23.04 13.27
CA GLY A 32 -4.86 -22.36 14.40
C GLY A 32 -4.33 -20.97 14.74
N TYR A 33 -3.63 -20.31 13.80
CA TYR A 33 -3.06 -18.99 14.05
C TYR A 33 -4.11 -17.91 14.36
N LEU A 34 -5.26 -17.93 13.69
CA LEU A 34 -6.35 -16.99 13.96
C LEU A 34 -6.90 -17.16 15.37
N SER A 35 -7.20 -18.42 15.75
CA SER A 35 -7.69 -18.76 17.08
C SER A 35 -6.74 -18.32 18.19
N ALA A 36 -5.45 -18.64 18.03
CA ALA A 36 -4.40 -18.24 18.98
C ALA A 36 -4.23 -16.72 19.07
N ALA A 37 -4.28 -16.02 17.92
CA ALA A 37 -4.18 -14.55 17.88
C ALA A 37 -5.34 -13.87 18.61
N LEU A 38 -6.57 -14.35 18.42
CA LEU A 38 -7.76 -13.82 19.10
C LEU A 38 -7.67 -14.00 20.62
N ILE A 39 -7.22 -15.16 21.08
CA ILE A 39 -7.03 -15.43 22.52
C ILE A 39 -5.94 -14.55 23.12
N LEU A 40 -4.77 -14.51 22.50
CA LEU A 40 -3.62 -13.76 23.02
C LEU A 40 -3.81 -12.25 22.94
N GLY A 41 -4.54 -11.79 21.91
CA GLY A 41 -4.94 -10.40 21.74
C GLY A 41 -6.07 -9.95 22.68
N GLY A 42 -6.64 -10.86 23.48
CA GLY A 42 -7.74 -10.57 24.41
C GLY A 42 -9.09 -10.34 23.73
N ARG A 43 -9.23 -10.69 22.45
CA ARG A 43 -10.47 -10.55 21.66
C ARG A 43 -11.40 -11.75 21.80
N ALA A 44 -10.89 -12.93 22.16
CA ALA A 44 -11.72 -14.08 22.49
C ALA A 44 -11.30 -14.66 23.85
N GLU A 45 -12.30 -15.07 24.64
CA GLU A 45 -12.03 -15.81 25.88
C GLU A 45 -11.67 -17.26 25.56
N ARG A 46 -12.36 -17.86 24.59
CA ARG A 46 -12.19 -19.26 24.14
C ARG A 46 -12.22 -19.37 22.61
N ALA A 47 -11.56 -20.39 22.09
CA ALA A 47 -11.61 -20.75 20.68
C ALA A 47 -11.79 -22.25 20.50
N VAL A 48 -12.59 -22.64 19.49
CA VAL A 48 -12.65 -24.00 18.97
C VAL A 48 -12.07 -23.96 17.56
N ALA A 49 -10.84 -24.45 17.43
CA ALA A 49 -10.11 -24.54 16.16
C ALA A 49 -10.36 -25.92 15.55
N SER A 50 -11.07 -25.99 14.44
CA SER A 50 -11.44 -27.26 13.81
C SER A 50 -10.96 -27.35 12.37
N ASP A 51 -10.59 -28.55 11.97
CA ASP A 51 -10.22 -28.85 10.59
C ASP A 51 -10.70 -30.27 10.25
N ILE A 52 -11.05 -30.53 9.00
CA ILE A 52 -11.40 -31.87 8.53
C ILE A 52 -10.16 -32.77 8.46
N SER A 53 -8.98 -32.19 8.37
CA SER A 53 -7.69 -32.87 8.42
C SER A 53 -7.25 -33.10 9.85
N PRO A 54 -7.09 -34.34 10.31
CA PRO A 54 -6.55 -34.63 11.64
C PRO A 54 -5.13 -34.08 11.83
N VAL A 55 -4.37 -33.96 10.73
CA VAL A 55 -3.02 -33.37 10.77
C VAL A 55 -3.07 -31.88 11.06
N SER A 56 -3.99 -31.15 10.44
CA SER A 56 -4.19 -29.72 10.69
C SER A 56 -4.70 -29.48 12.12
N ALA A 57 -5.70 -30.25 12.57
CA ALA A 57 -6.20 -30.19 13.94
C ALA A 57 -5.08 -30.46 14.97
N ALA A 58 -4.21 -31.45 14.72
CA ALA A 58 -3.07 -31.73 15.58
C ALA A 58 -2.05 -30.57 15.63
N LYS A 59 -1.79 -29.90 14.52
CA LYS A 59 -0.91 -28.69 14.49
C LYS A 59 -1.49 -27.54 15.32
N ALA A 60 -2.82 -27.30 15.20
CA ALA A 60 -3.49 -26.29 16.01
C ALA A 60 -3.41 -26.61 17.52
N GLY A 61 -3.55 -27.89 17.90
CA GLY A 61 -3.35 -28.35 19.27
C GLY A 61 -1.92 -28.18 19.77
N ALA A 62 -0.92 -28.50 18.93
CA ALA A 62 0.48 -28.28 19.24
C ALA A 62 0.81 -26.78 19.46
N LEU A 63 0.26 -25.91 18.60
CA LEU A 63 0.39 -24.46 18.76
C LEU A 63 -0.23 -23.97 20.08
N ALA A 64 -1.42 -24.48 20.44
CA ALA A 64 -2.05 -24.12 21.71
C ALA A 64 -1.17 -24.47 22.91
N SER A 65 -0.57 -25.67 22.92
CA SER A 65 0.33 -26.12 23.97
C SER A 65 1.65 -25.32 24.00
N GLU A 66 2.23 -25.01 22.85
CA GLU A 66 3.44 -24.18 22.75
C GLU A 66 3.23 -22.79 23.36
N LEU A 67 2.02 -22.24 23.15
CA LEU A 67 1.66 -20.90 23.63
C LEU A 67 1.07 -20.90 25.05
N GLY A 68 0.84 -22.06 25.66
CA GLY A 68 0.25 -22.21 27.00
C GLY A 68 -1.19 -21.70 27.09
N ILE A 69 -1.99 -21.98 26.06
CA ILE A 69 -3.42 -21.59 25.93
C ILE A 69 -4.36 -22.78 25.71
N GLU A 70 -3.91 -24.00 25.96
CA GLU A 70 -4.68 -25.22 25.75
C GLU A 70 -5.96 -25.31 26.60
N ASP A 71 -6.02 -24.57 27.69
CA ASP A 71 -7.21 -24.39 28.53
C ASP A 71 -8.28 -23.48 27.91
N ARG A 72 -7.89 -22.71 26.92
CA ARG A 72 -8.74 -21.71 26.22
C ARG A 72 -8.95 -22.03 24.74
N MET A 73 -8.08 -22.81 24.13
CA MET A 73 -8.12 -23.20 22.72
C MET A 73 -8.29 -24.71 22.59
N THR A 74 -9.47 -25.15 22.15
CA THR A 74 -9.76 -26.57 21.85
C THR A 74 -9.51 -26.82 20.37
N ALA A 75 -8.56 -27.69 20.04
CA ALA A 75 -8.34 -28.16 18.66
C ALA A 75 -9.05 -29.50 18.44
N CYS A 76 -9.80 -29.65 17.33
CA CYS A 76 -10.53 -30.87 17.05
C CYS A 76 -10.65 -31.14 15.55
N GLU A 77 -10.74 -32.43 15.21
CA GLU A 77 -11.15 -32.87 13.88
C GLU A 77 -12.68 -32.73 13.75
N ALA A 78 -13.15 -32.00 12.72
CA ALA A 78 -14.57 -31.87 12.44
C ALA A 78 -14.83 -31.51 10.98
N ASP A 79 -15.96 -31.95 10.43
CA ASP A 79 -16.42 -31.55 9.09
C ASP A 79 -17.29 -30.29 9.18
N GLY A 80 -16.67 -29.14 8.91
CA GLY A 80 -17.34 -27.84 9.01
C GLY A 80 -17.77 -27.53 10.45
N LEU A 81 -19.05 -27.18 10.63
CA LEU A 81 -19.64 -26.81 11.94
C LEU A 81 -20.20 -28.00 12.74
N GLU A 82 -19.95 -29.26 12.33
CA GLU A 82 -20.32 -30.47 13.09
C GLU A 82 -19.28 -30.73 14.22
N LEU A 83 -19.18 -29.75 15.12
CA LEU A 83 -18.17 -29.75 16.17
C LEU A 83 -18.48 -30.78 17.26
N PRO A 84 -17.45 -31.53 17.76
CA PRO A 84 -17.63 -32.49 18.85
C PRO A 84 -17.82 -31.80 20.23
N VAL A 85 -17.64 -30.50 20.29
CA VAL A 85 -17.80 -29.70 21.51
C VAL A 85 -18.84 -28.59 21.29
N PRO A 86 -19.65 -28.28 22.31
CA PRO A 86 -20.65 -27.22 22.18
C PRO A 86 -19.98 -25.83 22.14
N LEU A 87 -20.57 -24.92 21.36
CA LEU A 87 -20.17 -23.51 21.37
C LEU A 87 -20.90 -22.75 22.46
N GLU A 88 -20.17 -22.18 23.39
CA GLU A 88 -20.71 -21.32 24.46
C GLU A 88 -21.15 -19.96 23.90
N LYS A 89 -22.40 -19.60 24.07
CA LYS A 89 -22.96 -18.30 23.63
C LYS A 89 -22.47 -17.13 24.53
N PRO A 90 -22.27 -15.95 23.97
CA PRO A 90 -22.27 -15.60 22.55
C PRO A 90 -21.01 -16.15 21.83
N TYR A 91 -21.17 -16.61 20.60
CA TYR A 91 -20.05 -17.05 19.77
C TYR A 91 -20.12 -16.43 18.38
N SER A 92 -18.96 -16.35 17.74
CA SER A 92 -18.82 -16.01 16.32
C SER A 92 -18.12 -17.14 15.57
N ILE A 93 -18.28 -17.17 14.26
CA ILE A 93 -17.74 -18.20 13.40
C ILE A 93 -16.77 -17.53 12.40
N ALA A 94 -15.60 -18.14 12.20
CA ALA A 94 -14.69 -17.84 11.10
C ALA A 94 -14.63 -19.03 10.16
N ILE A 95 -14.74 -18.81 8.83
CA ILE A 95 -14.59 -19.85 7.80
C ILE A 95 -13.70 -19.30 6.71
N CYS A 96 -12.43 -19.71 6.68
CA CYS A 96 -11.41 -19.10 5.83
C CYS A 96 -10.73 -20.13 4.91
N GLY A 97 -10.18 -19.64 3.77
CA GLY A 97 -9.35 -20.46 2.89
C GLY A 97 -10.10 -21.48 2.03
N MET A 98 -11.40 -21.40 1.94
CA MET A 98 -12.28 -22.37 1.22
C MET A 98 -12.96 -21.71 0.02
N GLY A 99 -13.57 -22.52 -0.87
CA GLY A 99 -14.43 -21.98 -1.92
C GLY A 99 -15.78 -21.50 -1.36
N GLY A 100 -16.35 -20.42 -1.92
CA GLY A 100 -17.60 -19.83 -1.48
C GLY A 100 -18.78 -20.81 -1.46
N GLU A 101 -18.90 -21.67 -2.48
CA GLU A 101 -19.91 -22.72 -2.49
C GLU A 101 -19.74 -23.76 -1.36
N LEU A 102 -18.50 -24.06 -0.96
CA LEU A 102 -18.24 -24.95 0.17
C LEU A 102 -18.62 -24.29 1.47
N ILE A 103 -18.28 -22.99 1.64
CA ILE A 103 -18.69 -22.20 2.81
C ILE A 103 -20.21 -22.17 2.92
N ALA A 104 -20.92 -21.89 1.83
CA ALA A 104 -22.39 -21.90 1.81
C ALA A 104 -22.97 -23.27 2.22
N ARG A 105 -22.41 -24.38 1.72
CA ARG A 105 -22.82 -25.73 2.10
C ARG A 105 -22.55 -26.05 3.58
N ILE A 106 -21.44 -25.59 4.15
CA ILE A 106 -21.12 -25.75 5.58
C ILE A 106 -22.17 -25.03 6.42
N ILE A 107 -22.52 -23.79 6.07
CA ILE A 107 -23.52 -23.00 6.74
C ILE A 107 -24.89 -23.68 6.64
N GLU A 108 -25.30 -24.11 5.46
CA GLU A 108 -26.61 -24.75 5.24
C GLU A 108 -26.74 -26.08 6.00
N ARG A 109 -25.72 -26.93 5.97
CA ARG A 109 -25.72 -28.20 6.68
C ARG A 109 -25.84 -28.07 8.19
N SER A 110 -25.22 -27.02 8.74
CA SER A 110 -25.24 -26.71 10.19
C SER A 110 -26.01 -25.42 10.48
N ARG A 111 -27.17 -25.23 9.83
CA ARG A 111 -27.98 -24.01 9.85
C ARG A 111 -28.25 -23.49 11.26
N ALA A 112 -28.62 -24.37 12.19
CA ALA A 112 -28.91 -24.01 13.57
C ALA A 112 -27.69 -23.41 14.30
N ALA A 113 -26.48 -23.92 14.04
CA ALA A 113 -25.26 -23.36 14.58
C ALA A 113 -24.93 -22.01 13.94
N ALA A 114 -25.08 -21.89 12.63
CA ALA A 114 -24.88 -20.63 11.93
C ALA A 114 -25.85 -19.54 12.38
N GLU A 115 -27.14 -19.86 12.52
CA GLU A 115 -28.17 -18.91 13.02
C GLU A 115 -28.03 -18.59 14.51
N GLY A 116 -27.33 -19.42 15.26
CA GLY A 116 -27.01 -19.17 16.67
C GLY A 116 -25.81 -18.27 16.91
N ALA A 117 -25.01 -18.00 15.88
CA ALA A 117 -23.84 -17.13 15.96
C ALA A 117 -24.23 -15.65 16.04
N GLY A 118 -23.44 -14.86 16.73
CA GLY A 118 -23.56 -13.40 16.69
C GLY A 118 -23.06 -12.82 15.36
N ARG A 119 -22.07 -13.47 14.74
CA ARG A 119 -21.43 -13.06 13.48
C ARG A 119 -20.74 -14.24 12.82
N ILE A 120 -20.71 -14.24 11.48
CA ILE A 120 -19.95 -15.18 10.67
C ILE A 120 -19.02 -14.36 9.77
N VAL A 121 -17.71 -14.55 9.91
CA VAL A 121 -16.71 -13.91 9.05
C VAL A 121 -16.14 -14.98 8.10
N MET A 122 -16.22 -14.73 6.82
CA MET A 122 -15.87 -15.65 5.76
C MET A 122 -14.82 -15.08 4.82
N GLN A 123 -13.82 -15.89 4.48
CA GLN A 123 -12.81 -15.52 3.50
C GLN A 123 -12.79 -16.57 2.39
N PRO A 124 -13.63 -16.43 1.33
CA PRO A 124 -13.62 -17.32 0.19
C PRO A 124 -12.35 -17.11 -0.65
N MET A 125 -11.76 -18.24 -1.14
CA MET A 125 -10.64 -18.19 -2.09
C MET A 125 -11.10 -18.01 -3.54
N ARG A 126 -12.37 -18.25 -3.80
CA ARG A 126 -13.11 -18.11 -5.05
C ARG A 126 -14.60 -18.34 -4.78
N GLY A 127 -15.48 -17.92 -5.68
CA GLY A 127 -16.93 -18.14 -5.53
C GLY A 127 -17.56 -17.13 -4.56
N GLU A 128 -17.04 -15.91 -4.55
CA GLU A 128 -17.54 -14.82 -3.70
C GLU A 128 -18.96 -14.41 -4.08
N ALA A 129 -19.29 -14.50 -5.38
CA ALA A 129 -20.62 -14.18 -5.88
C ALA A 129 -21.66 -15.16 -5.37
N GLU A 130 -21.39 -16.46 -5.52
CA GLU A 130 -22.24 -17.56 -5.08
C GLU A 130 -22.45 -17.54 -3.56
N LEU A 131 -21.42 -17.19 -2.81
CA LEU A 131 -21.53 -17.04 -1.36
C LEU A 131 -22.43 -15.87 -0.97
N ARG A 132 -22.29 -14.70 -1.62
CA ARG A 132 -23.15 -13.53 -1.34
C ARG A 132 -24.61 -13.79 -1.71
N GLU A 133 -24.84 -14.44 -2.88
CA GLU A 133 -26.18 -14.83 -3.30
C GLU A 133 -26.83 -15.73 -2.28
N TYR A 134 -26.11 -16.78 -1.83
CA TYR A 134 -26.59 -17.67 -0.78
C TYR A 134 -26.94 -16.92 0.51
N LEU A 135 -26.05 -16.06 0.99
CA LEU A 135 -26.28 -15.27 2.21
C LEU A 135 -27.51 -14.38 2.07
N TYR A 136 -27.63 -13.69 0.93
CA TYR A 136 -28.74 -12.80 0.62
C TYR A 136 -30.09 -13.54 0.62
N GLU A 137 -30.16 -14.68 -0.07
CA GLU A 137 -31.38 -15.46 -0.23
C GLU A 137 -31.79 -16.19 1.04
N ASN A 138 -30.84 -16.47 1.93
CA ASN A 138 -31.04 -17.25 3.13
C ASN A 138 -31.13 -16.43 4.42
N GLY A 139 -31.32 -15.12 4.32
CA GLY A 139 -31.60 -14.25 5.46
C GLY A 139 -30.39 -13.97 6.35
N PHE A 140 -29.18 -14.03 5.79
CA PHE A 140 -27.98 -13.49 6.43
C PHE A 140 -27.72 -12.07 5.93
N GLY A 141 -27.71 -11.10 6.84
CA GLY A 141 -27.39 -9.72 6.51
C GLY A 141 -25.89 -9.52 6.43
N ILE A 142 -25.38 -9.09 5.27
CA ILE A 142 -23.96 -8.71 5.13
C ILE A 142 -23.77 -7.38 5.84
N GLU A 143 -22.94 -7.36 6.88
CA GLU A 143 -22.73 -6.23 7.77
C GLU A 143 -21.49 -5.44 7.39
N ASP A 144 -20.41 -6.11 7.01
CA ASP A 144 -19.17 -5.48 6.61
C ASP A 144 -18.40 -6.36 5.62
N GLU A 145 -17.54 -5.75 4.82
CA GLU A 145 -16.73 -6.43 3.80
C GLU A 145 -15.38 -5.71 3.66
N ARG A 146 -14.33 -6.48 3.29
CA ARG A 146 -12.99 -5.94 2.99
C ARG A 146 -12.44 -6.53 1.70
N VAL A 147 -11.63 -5.75 1.00
CA VAL A 147 -10.78 -6.21 -0.10
C VAL A 147 -9.33 -6.19 0.35
N ILE A 148 -8.66 -7.30 0.21
CA ILE A 148 -7.24 -7.44 0.57
C ILE A 148 -6.45 -7.77 -0.69
N PHE A 149 -5.38 -7.01 -0.92
CA PHE A 149 -4.42 -7.32 -1.98
C PHE A 149 -3.15 -7.92 -1.37
N GLU A 150 -2.92 -9.20 -1.62
CA GLU A 150 -1.80 -9.94 -1.05
C GLU A 150 -1.20 -10.89 -2.09
N ALA A 151 0.13 -10.97 -2.14
CA ALA A 151 0.88 -11.83 -3.06
C ALA A 151 0.40 -11.74 -4.53
N GLY A 152 0.05 -10.53 -4.98
CA GLY A 152 -0.40 -10.28 -6.36
C GLY A 152 -1.85 -10.68 -6.66
N ARG A 153 -2.65 -10.98 -5.64
CA ARG A 153 -4.07 -11.39 -5.79
C ARG A 153 -4.97 -10.58 -4.87
N TYR A 154 -6.20 -10.40 -5.33
CA TYR A 154 -7.27 -9.82 -4.51
C TYR A 154 -8.06 -10.91 -3.83
N TYR A 155 -8.35 -10.68 -2.55
CA TYR A 155 -9.22 -11.52 -1.73
C TYR A 155 -10.34 -10.66 -1.14
N GLN A 156 -11.50 -11.25 -0.96
CA GLN A 156 -12.64 -10.58 -0.35
C GLN A 156 -12.97 -11.28 0.97
N VAL A 157 -13.18 -10.50 2.02
CA VAL A 157 -13.62 -10.98 3.33
C VAL A 157 -15.02 -10.44 3.58
N ILE A 158 -15.93 -11.32 3.96
CA ILE A 158 -17.37 -11.02 4.14
C ILE A 158 -17.74 -11.30 5.57
N SER A 159 -18.31 -10.31 6.25
CA SER A 159 -18.90 -10.42 7.59
C SER A 159 -20.42 -10.38 7.50
N ALA A 160 -21.09 -11.40 7.99
CA ALA A 160 -22.55 -11.49 7.98
C ALA A 160 -23.13 -11.82 9.36
N ILE A 161 -24.34 -11.34 9.61
CA ILE A 161 -25.11 -11.66 10.82
C ILE A 161 -26.36 -12.45 10.46
N PRO A 162 -26.74 -13.45 11.26
CA PRO A 162 -27.99 -14.18 11.07
C PRO A 162 -29.20 -13.25 11.25
N LYS A 163 -30.23 -13.46 10.45
CA LYS A 163 -31.50 -12.68 10.49
C LYS A 163 -31.27 -11.17 10.29
N GLY A 164 -30.19 -10.80 9.57
CA GLY A 164 -29.90 -9.42 9.19
C GLY A 164 -30.62 -9.01 7.90
N GLU A 165 -30.86 -7.72 7.75
CA GLU A 165 -31.40 -7.16 6.51
C GLU A 165 -30.28 -6.72 5.57
N ASN A 166 -30.43 -7.04 4.28
CA ASN A 166 -29.54 -6.58 3.24
C ASN A 166 -30.12 -5.33 2.56
N ARG A 167 -29.51 -4.18 2.76
CA ARG A 167 -29.86 -2.94 2.07
C ARG A 167 -28.90 -2.76 0.88
N ILE A 168 -29.42 -3.05 -0.31
CA ILE A 168 -28.67 -2.80 -1.53
C ILE A 168 -28.83 -1.33 -1.91
N PRO A 169 -27.73 -0.54 -2.08
CA PRO A 169 -27.79 0.88 -2.43
C PRO A 169 -28.54 1.11 -3.75
N GLU A 170 -29.22 2.25 -3.86
CA GLU A 170 -29.82 2.67 -5.12
C GLU A 170 -28.73 2.86 -6.20
N GLY A 171 -28.97 2.32 -7.39
CA GLY A 171 -27.98 2.33 -8.48
C GLY A 171 -27.02 1.14 -8.49
N PHE A 172 -26.94 0.34 -7.41
CA PHE A 172 -26.15 -0.89 -7.43
C PHE A 172 -26.75 -1.89 -8.45
N PRO A 173 -25.92 -2.57 -9.28
CA PRO A 173 -26.42 -3.50 -10.29
C PRO A 173 -27.24 -4.66 -9.68
N LYS A 174 -28.53 -4.71 -9.97
CA LYS A 174 -29.43 -5.71 -9.40
C LYS A 174 -29.03 -7.14 -9.75
N GLY A 175 -29.05 -8.03 -8.74
CA GLY A 175 -28.70 -9.43 -8.92
C GLY A 175 -27.24 -9.68 -9.30
N TRP A 176 -26.36 -8.73 -9.04
CA TRP A 176 -24.94 -8.85 -9.31
C TRP A 176 -24.17 -9.00 -7.98
N PHE A 177 -23.86 -10.23 -7.63
CA PHE A 177 -23.20 -10.58 -6.36
C PHE A 177 -21.68 -10.68 -6.47
N ARG A 178 -21.10 -10.33 -7.63
CA ARG A 178 -19.64 -10.40 -7.87
C ARG A 178 -18.85 -9.53 -6.92
N PHE A 179 -19.38 -8.35 -6.61
CA PHE A 179 -18.80 -7.40 -5.66
C PHE A 179 -19.82 -7.07 -4.57
N GLY A 180 -19.30 -6.70 -3.39
CA GLY A 180 -20.13 -6.41 -2.24
C GLY A 180 -20.78 -5.03 -2.30
N TRP A 181 -22.07 -4.96 -2.00
CA TRP A 181 -22.78 -3.67 -1.91
C TRP A 181 -22.42 -2.91 -0.63
N VAL A 182 -22.09 -3.61 0.47
CA VAL A 182 -21.62 -2.96 1.71
C VAL A 182 -20.24 -2.37 1.48
N MET A 183 -19.36 -3.08 0.73
CA MET A 183 -18.08 -2.58 0.31
C MET A 183 -18.22 -1.33 -0.56
N ALA A 184 -19.16 -1.33 -1.53
CA ALA A 184 -19.41 -0.18 -2.38
C ALA A 184 -19.89 1.05 -1.61
N GLU A 185 -20.73 0.85 -0.59
CA GLU A 185 -21.31 1.93 0.23
C GLU A 185 -20.31 2.49 1.24
N ARG A 186 -19.54 1.62 1.92
CA ARG A 186 -18.71 2.02 3.08
C ARG A 186 -17.21 2.11 2.76
N HIS A 187 -16.74 1.31 1.82
CA HIS A 187 -15.33 1.11 1.51
C HIS A 187 -15.03 1.22 0.01
N GLY A 188 -15.74 2.13 -0.67
CA GLY A 188 -15.63 2.31 -2.12
C GLY A 188 -14.19 2.50 -2.62
N GLY A 189 -13.36 3.24 -1.87
CA GLY A 189 -11.96 3.45 -2.19
C GLY A 189 -11.13 2.16 -2.22
N GLU A 190 -11.41 1.20 -1.33
CA GLU A 190 -10.76 -0.13 -1.32
C GLU A 190 -11.28 -1.02 -2.45
N LEU A 191 -12.54 -0.84 -2.86
CA LEU A 191 -13.16 -1.61 -3.94
C LEU A 191 -12.72 -1.16 -5.34
N LEU A 192 -12.46 0.13 -5.54
CA LEU A 192 -12.09 0.69 -6.85
C LEU A 192 -10.90 -0.04 -7.53
N PRO A 193 -9.77 -0.32 -6.87
CA PRO A 193 -8.66 -1.05 -7.48
C PRO A 193 -9.06 -2.46 -7.95
N LEU A 194 -9.92 -3.15 -7.20
CA LEU A 194 -10.45 -4.45 -7.58
C LEU A 194 -11.35 -4.34 -8.82
N LEU A 195 -12.22 -3.34 -8.88
CA LEU A 195 -13.09 -3.09 -10.04
C LEU A 195 -12.27 -2.79 -11.30
N HIS A 196 -11.29 -1.92 -11.21
CA HIS A 196 -10.38 -1.62 -12.33
C HIS A 196 -9.60 -2.84 -12.79
N HIS A 197 -9.14 -3.69 -11.85
CA HIS A 197 -8.48 -4.95 -12.18
C HIS A 197 -9.39 -5.86 -13.01
N TYR A 198 -10.61 -6.14 -12.53
CA TYR A 198 -11.56 -7.02 -13.23
C TYR A 198 -12.06 -6.41 -14.55
N ARG A 199 -12.27 -5.11 -14.61
CA ARG A 199 -12.59 -4.41 -15.85
C ARG A 199 -11.52 -4.69 -16.92
N GLY A 200 -10.24 -4.55 -16.57
CA GLY A 200 -9.13 -4.87 -17.47
C GLY A 200 -9.03 -6.35 -17.83
N VAL A 201 -9.42 -7.27 -16.93
CA VAL A 201 -9.52 -8.71 -17.25
C VAL A 201 -10.62 -8.93 -18.31
N TYR A 202 -11.83 -8.42 -18.08
CA TYR A 202 -12.95 -8.58 -19.01
C TYR A 202 -12.68 -7.96 -20.37
N GLU A 203 -12.01 -6.81 -20.45
CA GLU A 203 -11.62 -6.18 -21.72
C GLU A 203 -10.66 -7.05 -22.52
N ARG A 204 -9.64 -7.64 -21.86
CA ARG A 204 -8.71 -8.57 -22.52
C ARG A 204 -9.40 -9.83 -23.00
N GLU A 205 -10.29 -10.40 -22.20
CA GLU A 205 -11.09 -11.58 -22.58
C GLU A 205 -12.03 -11.26 -23.76
N LEU A 206 -12.65 -10.08 -23.76
CA LEU A 206 -13.52 -9.63 -24.85
C LEU A 206 -12.72 -9.41 -26.15
N ALA A 207 -11.54 -8.81 -26.07
CA ALA A 207 -10.65 -8.62 -27.21
C ALA A 207 -10.24 -10.00 -27.81
N ASN A 208 -9.78 -10.92 -26.98
CA ASN A 208 -9.42 -12.28 -27.41
C ASN A 208 -10.61 -13.06 -28.01
N ALA A 209 -11.82 -12.83 -27.48
CA ALA A 209 -13.03 -13.47 -28.02
C ALA A 209 -13.40 -12.91 -29.39
N LYS A 210 -13.30 -11.59 -29.57
CA LYS A 210 -13.55 -10.90 -30.85
C LYS A 210 -12.56 -11.34 -31.92
N GLU A 211 -11.29 -11.49 -31.63
CA GLU A 211 -10.28 -12.04 -32.57
C GLU A 211 -10.64 -13.46 -33.04
N LYS A 212 -11.32 -14.24 -32.21
CA LYS A 212 -11.83 -15.59 -32.54
C LYS A 212 -13.24 -15.58 -33.16
N GLY A 213 -13.74 -14.41 -33.59
CA GLY A 213 -15.06 -14.27 -34.19
C GLY A 213 -16.24 -14.49 -33.23
N ARG A 214 -16.03 -14.36 -31.92
CA ARG A 214 -17.06 -14.51 -30.88
C ARG A 214 -17.38 -13.13 -30.28
N ALA A 215 -18.68 -12.90 -30.01
CA ALA A 215 -19.14 -11.70 -29.28
C ALA A 215 -19.87 -12.15 -28.00
N PRO A 216 -19.16 -12.45 -26.91
CA PRO A 216 -19.79 -12.92 -25.68
C PRO A 216 -20.52 -11.76 -25.00
N GLU A 217 -21.83 -11.67 -25.17
CA GLU A 217 -22.70 -10.66 -24.53
C GLU A 217 -22.52 -10.62 -23.01
N GLY A 218 -22.18 -11.76 -22.39
CA GLY A 218 -21.92 -11.85 -20.97
C GLY A 218 -20.77 -10.95 -20.53
N LEU A 219 -19.64 -10.92 -21.28
CA LEU A 219 -18.49 -10.07 -20.95
C LEU A 219 -18.80 -8.58 -21.13
N VAL A 220 -19.59 -8.24 -22.14
CA VAL A 220 -20.04 -6.84 -22.33
C VAL A 220 -20.86 -6.39 -21.12
N ARG A 221 -21.80 -7.22 -20.65
CA ARG A 221 -22.60 -6.91 -19.46
C ARG A 221 -21.75 -6.79 -18.18
N GLU A 222 -20.71 -7.64 -18.03
CA GLU A 222 -19.80 -7.52 -16.87
C GLU A 222 -19.00 -6.20 -16.91
N ILE A 223 -18.55 -5.77 -18.08
CA ILE A 223 -17.90 -4.45 -18.26
C ILE A 223 -18.88 -3.32 -17.90
N GLU A 224 -20.09 -3.33 -18.47
CA GLU A 224 -21.13 -2.31 -18.21
C GLU A 224 -21.50 -2.21 -16.73
N ARG A 225 -21.66 -3.37 -16.04
CA ARG A 225 -21.95 -3.42 -14.59
C ARG A 225 -20.78 -2.90 -13.77
N THR A 226 -19.55 -3.26 -14.17
CA THR A 226 -18.34 -2.76 -13.51
C THR A 226 -18.21 -1.25 -13.66
N ASP A 227 -18.42 -0.72 -14.88
CA ASP A 227 -18.41 0.72 -15.14
C ASP A 227 -19.51 1.45 -14.38
N ALA A 228 -20.72 0.87 -14.30
CA ALA A 228 -21.81 1.44 -13.50
C ALA A 228 -21.46 1.49 -12.01
N LEU A 229 -20.80 0.46 -11.48
CA LEU A 229 -20.39 0.43 -10.07
C LEU A 229 -19.23 1.39 -9.79
N ILE A 230 -18.25 1.49 -10.70
CA ILE A 230 -17.18 2.50 -10.63
C ILE A 230 -17.79 3.91 -10.64
N ALA A 231 -18.78 4.15 -11.50
CA ALA A 231 -19.49 5.43 -11.56
C ALA A 231 -20.32 5.70 -10.29
N LEU A 232 -20.96 4.67 -9.73
CA LEU A 232 -21.73 4.77 -8.48
C LEU A 232 -20.81 5.13 -7.30
N ILE A 233 -19.67 4.45 -7.18
CA ILE A 233 -18.67 4.69 -6.14
C ILE A 233 -17.97 6.02 -6.36
N GLY A 234 -17.58 6.33 -7.60
CA GLY A 234 -16.97 7.61 -8.00
C GLY A 234 -17.97 8.75 -8.14
N GLY A 235 -19.28 8.46 -8.32
CA GLY A 235 -20.35 9.44 -8.45
C GLY A 235 -21.00 9.88 -7.15
N GLY A 236 -20.81 9.13 -6.06
CA GLY A 236 -20.86 9.71 -4.74
C GLY A 236 -19.67 10.67 -4.68
N LYS A 237 -19.89 11.98 -4.83
CA LYS A 237 -18.84 12.99 -4.66
C LYS A 237 -18.08 12.62 -3.41
N GLU A 238 -16.90 11.96 -3.58
CA GLU A 238 -15.92 11.96 -2.51
C GLU A 238 -15.86 13.41 -2.06
N LYS A 239 -16.03 13.62 -0.77
CA LYS A 239 -15.92 14.98 -0.23
C LYS A 239 -14.56 15.47 -0.70
N PRO A 240 -14.47 16.48 -1.57
CA PRO A 240 -13.19 16.86 -2.16
C PRO A 240 -12.19 17.04 -1.03
N MET A 241 -11.00 16.50 -1.18
CA MET A 241 -9.92 16.60 -0.19
C MET A 241 -9.73 18.06 0.19
N LEU A 242 -9.75 18.36 1.47
CA LEU A 242 -9.24 19.64 1.92
C LEU A 242 -7.70 19.59 1.86
N LEU A 243 -7.08 20.66 1.40
CA LEU A 243 -5.61 20.74 1.41
C LEU A 243 -5.04 20.44 2.80
N LYS A 244 -5.73 20.80 3.86
CA LYS A 244 -5.38 20.45 5.25
C LYS A 244 -5.26 18.93 5.47
N ASP A 245 -6.14 18.12 4.89
CA ASP A 245 -6.11 16.67 5.05
C ASP A 245 -4.88 16.07 4.33
N PHE A 246 -4.53 16.62 3.16
CA PHE A 246 -3.28 16.31 2.46
C PHE A 246 -2.04 16.70 3.29
N LEU A 247 -2.02 17.89 3.88
CA LEU A 247 -0.92 18.34 4.73
C LEU A 247 -0.73 17.41 5.94
N ASN A 248 -1.81 16.97 6.57
CA ASN A 248 -1.77 16.01 7.69
C ASN A 248 -1.24 14.64 7.26
N ALA A 249 -1.63 14.16 6.07
CA ALA A 249 -1.11 12.91 5.53
C ALA A 249 0.38 13.02 5.21
N MET A 250 0.83 14.13 4.61
CA MET A 250 2.24 14.38 4.34
C MET A 250 3.05 14.51 5.63
N GLU A 251 2.50 15.13 6.67
CA GLU A 251 3.15 15.20 7.99
C GLU A 251 3.35 13.81 8.61
N SER A 252 2.44 12.87 8.33
CA SER A 252 2.60 11.48 8.78
C SER A 252 3.61 10.68 7.93
N ILE A 253 3.75 11.00 6.63
CA ILE A 253 4.66 10.31 5.70
C ILE A 253 6.08 10.86 5.80
N ALA A 254 6.22 12.17 5.83
CA ALA A 254 7.48 12.91 5.87
C ALA A 254 7.35 14.12 6.80
N PRO A 255 7.42 13.92 8.13
CA PRO A 255 7.29 14.99 9.11
C PRO A 255 8.21 16.16 8.82
N ARG A 256 7.70 17.39 8.97
CA ARG A 256 8.46 18.60 8.71
C ARG A 256 9.69 18.73 9.62
N GLU A 257 9.63 18.17 10.81
CA GLU A 257 10.74 18.15 11.78
C GLU A 257 11.98 17.37 11.28
N LEU A 258 11.83 16.50 10.26
CA LEU A 258 12.94 15.81 9.62
C LEU A 258 13.68 16.68 8.59
N ALA A 259 13.17 17.85 8.26
CA ALA A 259 13.81 18.75 7.29
C ALA A 259 15.06 19.39 7.90
N LEU A 260 16.08 19.56 7.06
CA LEU A 260 17.28 20.31 7.44
C LEU A 260 16.95 21.81 7.64
N GLU A 261 17.68 22.48 8.53
CA GLU A 261 17.39 23.86 8.95
C GLU A 261 17.34 24.87 7.79
N PHE A 262 18.12 24.64 6.74
CA PHE A 262 18.19 25.53 5.58
C PHE A 262 17.06 25.29 4.54
N ASP A 263 16.26 24.24 4.71
CA ASP A 263 15.28 23.79 3.73
C ASP A 263 13.96 24.56 3.82
N ASN A 264 13.12 24.42 2.77
CA ASN A 264 11.82 25.08 2.69
C ASN A 264 10.71 24.10 2.23
N PRO A 265 10.49 22.98 2.96
CA PRO A 265 9.38 22.08 2.67
C PRO A 265 8.05 22.63 3.19
N GLY A 266 6.96 22.11 2.64
CA GLY A 266 5.61 22.47 3.03
C GLY A 266 4.83 23.17 1.93
N LEU A 267 3.75 23.86 2.32
CA LEU A 267 2.92 24.62 1.39
C LEU A 267 3.63 25.89 0.94
N ILE A 268 3.96 25.97 -0.34
CA ILE A 268 4.68 27.11 -0.95
C ILE A 268 3.69 28.09 -1.59
N VAL A 269 2.63 27.59 -2.23
CA VAL A 269 1.56 28.39 -2.85
C VAL A 269 0.21 27.78 -2.48
N GLY A 270 -0.75 28.59 -2.02
CA GLY A 270 -2.11 28.15 -1.67
C GLY A 270 -2.50 28.43 -0.23
N THR A 271 -3.69 28.00 0.18
CA THR A 271 -4.23 28.08 1.54
C THR A 271 -4.78 26.75 2.00
N GLU A 272 -4.71 26.44 3.29
CA GLU A 272 -5.19 25.18 3.87
C GLU A 272 -6.70 24.92 3.69
N ALA A 273 -7.46 25.98 3.36
CA ALA A 273 -8.91 25.91 3.16
C ALA A 273 -9.31 25.44 1.75
N GLU A 274 -8.35 25.31 0.84
CA GLU A 274 -8.62 24.92 -0.54
C GLU A 274 -9.10 23.45 -0.65
N ARG A 275 -10.01 23.23 -1.60
CA ARG A 275 -10.50 21.90 -1.96
C ARG A 275 -9.78 21.41 -3.18
N ILE A 276 -9.28 20.19 -3.12
CA ILE A 276 -8.44 19.59 -4.15
C ILE A 276 -9.06 18.27 -4.62
N ASP A 277 -9.35 18.18 -5.91
CA ASP A 277 -9.86 16.94 -6.52
C ASP A 277 -8.74 16.12 -7.16
N ARG A 278 -7.67 16.81 -7.61
CA ARG A 278 -6.52 16.20 -8.30
C ARG A 278 -5.21 16.84 -7.86
N VAL A 279 -4.19 15.98 -7.69
CA VAL A 279 -2.82 16.38 -7.36
C VAL A 279 -1.88 15.88 -8.45
N LEU A 280 -1.11 16.77 -9.06
CA LEU A 280 -0.02 16.38 -9.95
C LEU A 280 1.27 16.23 -9.13
N VAL A 281 1.96 15.10 -9.29
CA VAL A 281 3.17 14.73 -8.52
C VAL A 281 4.38 14.71 -9.46
N ALA A 282 5.44 15.44 -9.09
CA ALA A 282 6.68 15.57 -9.87
C ALA A 282 7.91 15.69 -8.93
N LEU A 283 9.13 15.69 -9.46
CA LEU A 283 10.31 16.13 -8.71
C LEU A 283 10.43 17.64 -8.69
N ASP A 284 10.21 18.28 -9.85
CA ASP A 284 10.41 19.71 -10.06
C ASP A 284 9.13 20.42 -10.51
N CYS A 285 8.88 21.62 -9.97
CA CYS A 285 7.79 22.48 -10.41
C CYS A 285 8.22 23.38 -11.57
N THR A 286 8.27 22.85 -12.78
CA THR A 286 8.58 23.62 -13.99
C THR A 286 7.33 24.24 -14.62
N ASN A 287 7.48 25.18 -15.57
CA ASN A 287 6.36 25.70 -16.34
C ASN A 287 5.66 24.63 -17.18
N ALA A 288 6.35 23.56 -17.57
CA ALA A 288 5.75 22.42 -18.26
C ALA A 288 4.83 21.65 -17.32
N VAL A 289 5.28 21.37 -16.10
CA VAL A 289 4.50 20.71 -15.04
C VAL A 289 3.28 21.53 -14.64
N VAL A 290 3.42 22.87 -14.47
CA VAL A 290 2.28 23.74 -14.17
C VAL A 290 1.25 23.75 -15.29
N ARG A 291 1.67 23.69 -16.55
CA ARG A 291 0.78 23.62 -17.70
C ARG A 291 0.03 22.29 -17.73
N GLU A 292 0.71 21.18 -17.51
CA GLU A 292 0.10 19.86 -17.39
C GLU A 292 -0.92 19.82 -16.24
N ALA A 293 -0.58 20.39 -15.08
CA ALA A 293 -1.50 20.47 -13.94
C ALA A 293 -2.78 21.21 -14.31
N LYS A 294 -2.67 22.31 -15.04
CA LYS A 294 -3.82 23.07 -15.55
C LYS A 294 -4.65 22.23 -16.53
N GLU A 295 -4.01 21.59 -17.51
CA GLU A 295 -4.66 20.78 -18.54
C GLU A 295 -5.40 19.58 -17.95
N LYS A 296 -4.81 18.94 -16.93
CA LYS A 296 -5.42 17.81 -16.21
C LYS A 296 -6.39 18.24 -15.09
N GLY A 297 -6.59 19.55 -14.88
CA GLY A 297 -7.50 20.09 -13.86
C GLY A 297 -7.04 19.81 -12.43
N CYS A 298 -5.73 19.79 -12.18
CA CYS A 298 -5.17 19.59 -10.85
C CYS A 298 -5.25 20.89 -10.03
N GLY A 299 -5.72 20.79 -8.79
CA GLY A 299 -5.76 21.92 -7.85
C GLY A 299 -4.47 22.08 -7.04
N LEU A 300 -3.61 21.04 -7.04
CA LEU A 300 -2.33 21.06 -6.33
C LEU A 300 -1.23 20.42 -7.19
N VAL A 301 -0.04 21.00 -7.16
CA VAL A 301 1.21 20.39 -7.61
C VAL A 301 2.00 20.01 -6.35
N PHE A 302 2.32 18.72 -6.22
CA PHE A 302 3.29 18.23 -5.24
C PHE A 302 4.63 18.05 -5.93
N THR A 303 5.71 18.54 -5.30
CA THR A 303 7.06 18.26 -5.77
C THR A 303 8.00 17.83 -4.65
N HIS A 304 9.08 17.15 -5.03
CA HIS A 304 10.20 16.89 -4.13
C HIS A 304 10.96 18.19 -3.87
N HIS A 305 11.42 18.86 -4.92
CA HIS A 305 12.18 20.09 -4.81
C HIS A 305 11.27 21.30 -4.52
N PRO A 306 11.60 22.12 -3.51
CA PRO A 306 10.85 23.35 -3.24
C PRO A 306 11.15 24.41 -4.32
N LEU A 307 10.08 24.89 -4.97
CA LEU A 307 10.19 25.90 -6.04
C LEU A 307 10.86 27.20 -5.55
N LEU A 308 10.61 27.58 -4.30
CA LEU A 308 11.22 28.74 -3.65
C LEU A 308 12.23 28.28 -2.57
N PHE A 309 13.34 27.71 -2.99
CA PHE A 309 14.42 27.30 -2.10
C PHE A 309 15.17 28.50 -1.47
N ARG A 310 15.28 29.59 -2.23
CA ARG A 310 15.88 30.84 -1.76
C ARG A 310 14.85 31.97 -1.79
N ALA A 311 15.00 32.96 -0.87
CA ALA A 311 14.13 34.13 -0.85
C ALA A 311 14.19 34.90 -2.18
N VAL A 312 13.02 35.20 -2.73
CA VAL A 312 12.87 35.95 -3.99
C VAL A 312 12.40 37.37 -3.74
N LYS A 313 12.85 38.30 -4.59
CA LYS A 313 12.48 39.71 -4.50
C LYS A 313 11.38 40.13 -5.49
N ARG A 314 11.12 39.29 -6.49
CA ARG A 314 10.17 39.55 -7.57
C ARG A 314 9.52 38.27 -8.03
N ILE A 315 8.23 38.30 -8.30
CA ILE A 315 7.50 37.20 -8.97
C ILE A 315 6.99 37.80 -10.28
N ALA A 316 7.42 37.24 -11.40
CA ALA A 316 7.07 37.77 -12.71
C ALA A 316 7.06 36.67 -13.80
N PRO A 317 6.24 36.82 -14.86
CA PRO A 317 6.12 35.81 -15.92
C PRO A 317 7.35 35.67 -16.81
N ASP A 318 8.23 36.67 -16.83
CA ASP A 318 9.48 36.73 -17.60
C ASP A 318 10.71 36.24 -16.82
N ASP A 319 10.56 35.91 -15.53
CA ASP A 319 11.64 35.42 -14.70
C ASP A 319 11.65 33.86 -14.69
N PRO A 320 12.76 33.21 -15.08
CA PRO A 320 12.78 31.75 -15.22
C PRO A 320 12.56 30.99 -13.91
N VAL A 321 12.90 31.57 -12.76
CA VAL A 321 12.76 30.96 -11.43
C VAL A 321 11.35 31.17 -10.88
N THR A 322 10.78 32.34 -11.05
CA THR A 322 9.51 32.75 -10.43
C THR A 322 8.30 32.68 -11.38
N SER A 323 8.52 32.47 -12.68
CA SER A 323 7.42 32.28 -13.63
C SER A 323 6.50 31.07 -13.31
N PRO A 324 7.00 29.93 -12.80
CA PRO A 324 6.10 28.87 -12.35
C PRO A 324 5.21 29.31 -11.18
N VAL A 325 5.74 30.08 -10.20
CA VAL A 325 4.94 30.65 -9.09
C VAL A 325 3.84 31.56 -9.63
N TYR A 326 4.21 32.47 -10.56
CA TYR A 326 3.24 33.35 -11.21
C TYR A 326 2.11 32.57 -11.89
N ASN A 327 2.47 31.51 -12.63
CA ASN A 327 1.52 30.67 -13.36
C ASN A 327 0.65 29.83 -12.43
N LEU A 328 1.18 29.31 -11.32
CA LEU A 328 0.42 28.61 -10.28
C LEU A 328 -0.67 29.52 -9.70
N ILE A 329 -0.29 30.71 -9.22
CA ILE A 329 -1.21 31.69 -8.63
C ILE A 329 -2.28 32.10 -9.65
N ARG A 330 -1.87 32.42 -10.90
CA ARG A 330 -2.79 32.86 -11.96
C ARG A 330 -3.83 31.79 -12.32
N ASN A 331 -3.49 30.51 -12.18
CA ASN A 331 -4.39 29.40 -12.50
C ASN A 331 -5.11 28.83 -11.27
N GLY A 332 -4.91 29.39 -10.07
CA GLY A 332 -5.53 28.91 -8.83
C GLY A 332 -5.03 27.51 -8.44
N ILE A 333 -3.76 27.20 -8.70
CA ILE A 333 -3.14 25.89 -8.40
C ILE A 333 -2.21 26.08 -7.20
N GLY A 334 -2.42 25.27 -6.16
CA GLY A 334 -1.52 25.23 -5.00
C GLY A 334 -0.21 24.51 -5.32
N MET A 335 0.81 24.69 -4.48
CA MET A 335 2.07 23.98 -4.59
C MET A 335 2.61 23.60 -3.21
N PHE A 336 2.93 22.33 -3.04
CA PHE A 336 3.53 21.76 -1.84
C PHE A 336 4.84 21.04 -2.19
N ALA A 337 5.84 21.16 -1.32
CA ALA A 337 7.11 20.45 -1.47
C ALA A 337 7.43 19.59 -0.23
N ALA A 338 8.00 18.40 -0.47
CA ALA A 338 8.64 17.59 0.56
C ALA A 338 10.03 17.20 0.06
N HIS A 339 11.05 17.76 0.65
CA HIS A 339 12.44 17.73 0.20
C HIS A 339 13.30 16.91 1.18
N THR A 340 14.17 17.55 1.95
CA THR A 340 15.05 16.83 2.87
C THR A 340 14.30 16.04 3.96
N ASN A 341 13.09 16.44 4.31
CA ASN A 341 12.22 15.66 5.17
C ASN A 341 11.77 14.35 4.50
N LEU A 342 11.52 14.35 3.18
CA LEU A 342 11.20 13.12 2.44
C LEU A 342 12.45 12.26 2.20
N ASP A 343 13.64 12.88 2.05
CA ASP A 343 14.91 12.14 1.99
C ASP A 343 15.17 11.36 3.27
N SER A 344 14.88 11.99 4.42
CA SER A 344 15.13 11.45 5.76
C SER A 344 14.04 10.47 6.23
N ALA A 345 12.82 10.57 5.70
CA ALA A 345 11.68 9.77 6.13
C ALA A 345 11.86 8.27 5.88
N GLU A 346 11.25 7.46 6.74
CA GLU A 346 11.10 6.03 6.49
C GLU A 346 10.19 5.79 5.28
N GLY A 347 10.70 5.03 4.30
CA GLY A 347 10.03 4.85 3.01
C GLY A 347 10.01 6.12 2.16
N GLY A 348 10.92 7.05 2.41
CA GLY A 348 11.24 8.20 1.58
C GLY A 348 12.33 7.88 0.55
N VAL A 349 12.97 8.92 -0.02
CA VAL A 349 13.90 8.78 -1.17
C VAL A 349 14.99 7.77 -0.88
N ASN A 350 15.74 7.92 0.20
CA ASN A 350 16.91 7.10 0.50
C ASN A 350 16.54 5.67 0.94
N THR A 351 15.39 5.47 1.58
CA THR A 351 14.83 4.13 1.85
C THR A 351 14.48 3.42 0.54
N GLU A 352 13.78 4.12 -0.37
CA GLU A 352 13.41 3.55 -1.66
C GLU A 352 14.64 3.27 -2.54
N LEU A 353 15.67 4.10 -2.46
CA LEU A 353 16.93 3.87 -3.15
C LEU A 353 17.60 2.59 -2.64
N CYS A 354 17.67 2.36 -1.32
CA CYS A 354 18.12 1.10 -0.74
C CYS A 354 17.30 -0.08 -1.27
N ARG A 355 15.99 0.03 -1.27
CA ARG A 355 15.08 -1.03 -1.73
C ARG A 355 15.30 -1.39 -3.20
N VAL A 356 15.42 -0.39 -4.08
CA VAL A 356 15.65 -0.58 -5.52
C VAL A 356 16.98 -1.25 -5.78
N LEU A 357 18.00 -0.89 -5.02
CA LEU A 357 19.37 -1.44 -5.16
C LEU A 357 19.58 -2.76 -4.41
N GLY A 358 18.57 -3.25 -3.66
CA GLY A 358 18.69 -4.50 -2.91
C GLY A 358 19.59 -4.39 -1.68
N ILE A 359 19.75 -3.20 -1.12
CA ILE A 359 20.50 -2.94 0.11
C ILE A 359 19.57 -3.26 1.30
N MET A 360 20.01 -4.16 2.16
CA MET A 360 19.25 -4.68 3.31
C MET A 360 19.74 -4.10 4.63
N ASN A 361 18.90 -4.24 5.67
CA ASN A 361 19.18 -3.78 7.03
C ASN A 361 19.60 -2.31 7.08
N GLU A 362 18.96 -1.51 6.24
CA GLU A 362 19.23 -0.10 6.13
C GLU A 362 18.85 0.64 7.42
N ARG A 363 19.63 1.65 7.76
CA ARG A 363 19.41 2.52 8.90
C ARG A 363 19.84 3.96 8.59
N PRO A 364 19.22 4.95 9.23
CA PRO A 364 19.63 6.34 9.06
C PRO A 364 21.05 6.57 9.55
N VAL A 365 21.74 7.54 8.95
CA VAL A 365 23.10 7.97 9.31
C VAL A 365 23.02 9.27 10.11
N PRO A 366 23.34 9.26 11.43
CA PRO A 366 23.34 10.46 12.25
C PRO A 366 24.45 11.45 11.81
N PRO A 367 24.34 12.77 12.17
CA PRO A 367 23.29 13.36 13.00
C PRO A 367 22.03 13.74 12.24
N GLU A 368 22.12 14.06 10.96
CA GLU A 368 21.00 14.59 10.16
C GLU A 368 20.00 13.51 9.75
N ASN A 369 20.40 12.24 9.76
CA ASN A 369 19.58 11.11 9.33
C ASN A 369 19.12 11.16 7.87
N LEU A 370 19.74 12.02 7.07
CA LEU A 370 19.42 12.22 5.65
C LEU A 370 19.74 10.97 4.84
N CYS A 371 20.92 10.40 5.04
CA CYS A 371 21.42 9.25 4.30
C CYS A 371 20.98 7.93 4.94
N ARG A 372 21.10 6.83 4.18
CA ARG A 372 20.89 5.46 4.69
C ARG A 372 22.15 4.63 4.47
N VAL A 373 22.51 3.82 5.47
CA VAL A 373 23.58 2.82 5.35
C VAL A 373 23.02 1.42 5.57
N GLY A 374 23.39 0.49 4.70
CA GLY A 374 22.97 -0.91 4.78
C GLY A 374 23.98 -1.84 4.14
N GLU A 375 23.60 -3.08 3.90
CA GLU A 375 24.50 -4.13 3.39
C GLU A 375 23.86 -4.91 2.24
N LEU A 376 24.71 -5.34 1.28
CA LEU A 376 24.31 -6.37 0.34
C LEU A 376 24.24 -7.73 1.05
N GLU A 377 23.41 -8.64 0.58
CA GLU A 377 23.31 -10.01 1.09
C GLU A 377 24.68 -10.70 1.16
N SER A 378 25.47 -10.51 0.12
CA SER A 378 26.87 -10.97 0.04
C SER A 378 27.75 -9.89 -0.59
N PRO A 379 29.05 -9.85 -0.24
CA PRO A 379 29.98 -8.93 -0.90
C PRO A 379 30.01 -9.14 -2.42
N ALA A 380 29.96 -8.05 -3.19
CA ALA A 380 30.00 -8.05 -4.64
C ALA A 380 31.17 -7.21 -5.17
N PRO A 381 31.81 -7.59 -6.30
CA PRO A 381 32.79 -6.77 -6.96
C PRO A 381 32.26 -5.38 -7.31
N PHE A 382 33.09 -4.33 -7.18
CA PHE A 382 32.66 -2.96 -7.46
C PHE A 382 32.07 -2.79 -8.86
N SER A 383 32.72 -3.42 -9.86
CA SER A 383 32.23 -3.42 -11.24
C SER A 383 30.85 -4.07 -11.43
N GLN A 384 30.50 -5.04 -10.59
CA GLN A 384 29.17 -5.64 -10.60
C GLN A 384 28.12 -4.69 -10.01
N ILE A 385 28.47 -3.97 -8.94
CA ILE A 385 27.59 -2.98 -8.33
C ILE A 385 27.33 -1.82 -9.29
N ILE A 386 28.33 -1.35 -10.03
CA ILE A 386 28.17 -0.35 -11.09
C ILE A 386 27.07 -0.80 -12.07
N LYS A 387 27.16 -2.02 -12.59
CA LYS A 387 26.15 -2.55 -13.52
C LYS A 387 24.77 -2.65 -12.88
N LEU A 388 24.70 -3.10 -11.64
CA LEU A 388 23.44 -3.17 -10.89
C LEU A 388 22.77 -1.78 -10.79
N VAL A 389 23.53 -0.74 -10.43
CA VAL A 389 23.02 0.64 -10.33
C VAL A 389 22.54 1.13 -11.69
N GLU A 390 23.34 0.94 -12.76
CA GLU A 390 22.95 1.31 -14.12
C GLU A 390 21.66 0.63 -14.58
N GLU A 391 21.51 -0.67 -14.30
CA GLU A 391 20.31 -1.44 -14.64
C GLU A 391 19.07 -1.01 -13.84
N ARG A 392 19.23 -0.81 -12.53
CA ARG A 392 18.11 -0.51 -11.64
C ARG A 392 17.61 0.91 -11.75
N LEU A 393 18.51 1.87 -12.01
CA LEU A 393 18.17 3.28 -12.17
C LEU A 393 18.04 3.71 -13.63
N HIS A 394 18.25 2.78 -14.59
CA HIS A 394 18.15 3.03 -16.04
C HIS A 394 19.03 4.22 -16.50
N THR A 395 20.26 4.30 -16.00
CA THR A 395 21.18 5.41 -16.25
C THR A 395 22.61 4.93 -16.52
N LYS A 396 23.48 5.85 -16.90
CA LYS A 396 24.93 5.64 -16.92
C LYS A 396 25.56 6.36 -15.75
N VAL A 397 26.40 5.65 -15.00
CA VAL A 397 27.01 6.21 -13.80
C VAL A 397 28.43 6.72 -14.03
N ARG A 398 28.87 7.64 -13.18
CA ARG A 398 30.28 7.96 -12.98
C ARG A 398 30.74 7.27 -11.70
N ALA A 399 31.82 6.54 -11.77
CA ALA A 399 32.31 5.76 -10.64
C ALA A 399 33.81 6.06 -10.40
N ALA A 400 34.19 6.06 -9.13
CA ALA A 400 35.57 6.29 -8.69
C ALA A 400 35.93 5.33 -7.53
N GLY A 401 37.14 4.80 -7.56
CA GLY A 401 37.67 3.89 -6.55
C GLY A 401 38.22 2.58 -7.14
N PRO A 402 39.02 1.82 -6.36
CA PRO A 402 39.62 0.57 -6.81
C PRO A 402 38.59 -0.56 -6.93
N GLU A 403 38.89 -1.53 -7.81
CA GLU A 403 38.14 -2.78 -7.85
C GLU A 403 38.39 -3.59 -6.57
N ARG A 404 37.32 -3.88 -5.84
CA ARG A 404 37.33 -4.67 -4.60
C ARG A 404 35.96 -5.22 -4.30
N PRO A 405 35.82 -6.25 -3.45
CA PRO A 405 34.54 -6.64 -2.89
C PRO A 405 33.97 -5.53 -1.99
N ILE A 406 32.67 -5.26 -2.13
CA ILE A 406 31.94 -4.27 -1.34
C ILE A 406 30.70 -4.94 -0.78
N ARG A 407 30.44 -4.74 0.48
CA ARG A 407 29.24 -5.22 1.18
C ARG A 407 28.44 -4.08 1.76
N ARG A 408 29.11 -3.14 2.46
CA ARG A 408 28.46 -2.06 3.21
C ARG A 408 28.40 -0.80 2.38
N ILE A 409 27.19 -0.33 2.13
CA ILE A 409 26.92 0.76 1.20
C ILE A 409 26.12 1.84 1.92
N MET A 410 26.54 3.10 1.75
CA MET A 410 25.72 4.25 2.09
C MET A 410 25.10 4.83 0.83
N VAL A 411 23.83 5.21 0.90
CA VAL A 411 23.11 5.92 -0.16
C VAL A 411 22.70 7.31 0.30
N CYS A 412 22.80 8.27 -0.62
CA CYS A 412 22.32 9.63 -0.48
C CYS A 412 21.87 10.13 -1.84
N GLY A 413 20.56 10.17 -2.12
CA GLY A 413 19.98 10.69 -3.36
C GLY A 413 20.39 12.14 -3.62
N GLY A 414 20.17 12.62 -4.85
CA GLY A 414 20.46 14.01 -5.20
C GLY A 414 21.93 14.40 -5.06
N SER A 415 22.22 15.54 -4.46
CA SER A 415 23.58 16.10 -4.33
C SER A 415 24.29 15.64 -3.04
N GLY A 416 24.35 14.33 -2.80
CA GLY A 416 24.93 13.74 -1.59
C GLY A 416 26.45 13.46 -1.64
N GLY A 417 27.19 13.99 -2.62
CA GLY A 417 28.65 13.76 -2.71
C GLY A 417 29.44 14.29 -1.52
N SER A 418 28.98 15.37 -0.88
CA SER A 418 29.56 15.93 0.35
C SER A 418 29.44 15.05 1.58
N GLU A 419 28.60 13.99 1.55
CA GLU A 419 28.36 13.09 2.66
C GLU A 419 29.40 11.97 2.79
N TYR A 420 30.49 12.00 1.97
CA TYR A 420 31.56 11.03 2.05
C TYR A 420 32.21 10.91 3.45
N PRO A 421 32.34 11.98 4.29
CA PRO A 421 32.85 11.82 5.64
C PRO A 421 31.95 10.94 6.52
N ALA A 422 30.63 11.20 6.48
CA ALA A 422 29.65 10.41 7.21
C ALA A 422 29.62 8.95 6.71
N ALA A 423 29.82 8.72 5.40
CA ALA A 423 29.97 7.39 4.83
C ALA A 423 31.20 6.66 5.40
N ALA A 424 32.34 7.33 5.50
CA ALA A 424 33.56 6.76 6.08
C ALA A 424 33.38 6.47 7.58
N GLU A 425 32.80 7.40 8.34
CA GLU A 425 32.56 7.26 9.79
C GLU A 425 31.61 6.11 10.12
N CYS A 426 30.55 5.90 9.31
CA CYS A 426 29.63 4.77 9.53
C CYS A 426 30.18 3.43 8.99
N GLY A 427 31.40 3.43 8.47
CA GLY A 427 32.12 2.24 7.97
C GLY A 427 31.57 1.72 6.64
N ALA A 428 30.97 2.58 5.82
CA ALA A 428 30.62 2.24 4.45
C ALA A 428 31.89 2.02 3.62
N GLU A 429 31.79 1.16 2.61
CA GLU A 429 32.86 0.89 1.64
C GLU A 429 32.58 1.59 0.31
N LEU A 430 31.31 1.98 0.10
CA LEU A 430 30.81 2.64 -1.10
C LEU A 430 29.77 3.69 -0.71
N LEU A 431 29.87 4.87 -1.31
CA LEU A 431 28.84 5.89 -1.36
C LEU A 431 28.16 5.86 -2.74
N ILE A 432 26.83 5.69 -2.77
CA ILE A 432 26.02 5.87 -3.98
C ILE A 432 25.20 7.15 -3.81
N THR A 433 25.35 8.07 -4.75
CA THR A 433 24.67 9.39 -4.74
C THR A 433 24.24 9.80 -6.14
N GLY A 434 23.43 10.85 -6.26
CA GLY A 434 23.09 11.42 -7.56
C GLY A 434 24.24 12.23 -8.14
N GLU A 435 24.83 13.12 -7.37
CA GLU A 435 25.92 14.01 -7.79
C GLU A 435 27.12 13.93 -6.84
N CYS A 436 28.30 13.93 -7.42
CA CYS A 436 29.57 14.02 -6.69
C CYS A 436 30.54 14.92 -7.45
N ARG A 437 31.07 15.92 -6.78
CA ARG A 437 32.08 16.81 -7.36
C ARG A 437 33.44 16.13 -7.46
N HIS A 438 34.27 16.63 -8.35
CA HIS A 438 35.61 16.06 -8.59
C HIS A 438 36.47 16.01 -7.31
N ASN A 439 36.49 17.08 -6.52
CA ASN A 439 37.25 17.13 -5.26
C ASN A 439 36.65 16.15 -4.21
N GLU A 440 35.31 16.04 -4.10
CA GLU A 440 34.64 15.12 -3.21
C GLU A 440 35.00 13.65 -3.53
N ALA A 441 35.04 13.31 -4.83
CA ALA A 441 35.46 11.97 -5.25
C ALA A 441 36.92 11.69 -4.88
N ILE A 442 37.83 12.67 -5.01
CA ILE A 442 39.23 12.52 -4.60
C ILE A 442 39.32 12.28 -3.09
N GLU A 443 38.64 13.10 -2.32
CA GLU A 443 38.65 13.02 -0.85
C GLU A 443 38.02 11.74 -0.34
N ALA A 444 36.91 11.27 -0.95
CA ALA A 444 36.29 9.99 -0.66
C ALA A 444 37.26 8.81 -0.89
N ILE A 445 37.95 8.79 -2.03
CA ILE A 445 38.95 7.76 -2.32
C ILE A 445 40.09 7.78 -1.29
N HIS A 446 40.61 8.95 -0.91
CA HIS A 446 41.62 9.07 0.12
C HIS A 446 41.13 8.56 1.50
N SER A 447 39.83 8.67 1.76
CA SER A 447 39.17 8.13 2.96
C SER A 447 38.86 6.62 2.83
N GLY A 448 39.28 5.98 1.75
CA GLY A 448 39.07 4.53 1.52
C GLY A 448 37.70 4.15 0.96
N LEU A 449 36.90 5.12 0.53
CA LEU A 449 35.57 4.91 -0.06
C LEU A 449 35.63 4.77 -1.57
N ASN A 450 34.80 3.88 -2.13
CA ASN A 450 34.40 3.96 -3.53
C ASN A 450 33.20 4.89 -3.65
N VAL A 451 32.99 5.50 -4.82
CA VAL A 451 31.86 6.40 -5.09
C VAL A 451 31.20 6.04 -6.41
N ILE A 452 29.87 6.09 -6.43
CA ILE A 452 29.05 6.03 -7.65
C ILE A 452 28.15 7.27 -7.66
N ALA A 453 28.25 8.09 -8.71
CA ALA A 453 27.32 9.18 -9.00
C ALA A 453 26.38 8.74 -10.14
N ALA A 454 25.09 8.56 -9.82
CA ALA A 454 24.10 7.89 -10.66
C ALA A 454 23.06 8.83 -11.27
N GLY A 455 23.23 10.14 -11.10
CA GLY A 455 22.29 11.17 -11.56
C GLY A 455 21.32 11.62 -10.47
N HIS A 456 21.14 12.93 -10.36
CA HIS A 456 20.24 13.54 -9.38
C HIS A 456 18.79 13.04 -9.60
N TYR A 457 18.29 13.25 -10.80
CA TYR A 457 16.96 12.84 -11.21
C TYR A 457 16.71 11.34 -11.02
N GLU A 458 17.64 10.49 -11.40
CA GLU A 458 17.48 9.03 -11.36
C GLU A 458 17.45 8.50 -9.93
N THR A 459 18.22 9.10 -9.03
CA THR A 459 18.27 8.67 -7.62
C THR A 459 17.06 9.11 -6.81
N GLU A 460 16.32 10.11 -7.26
CA GLU A 460 15.17 10.66 -6.53
C GLU A 460 13.82 10.31 -7.16
N ARG A 461 13.74 10.25 -8.51
CA ARG A 461 12.46 9.95 -9.19
C ARG A 461 11.81 8.63 -8.75
N ILE A 462 12.59 7.71 -8.26
CA ILE A 462 12.14 6.40 -7.78
C ILE A 462 11.13 6.49 -6.63
N VAL A 463 11.13 7.60 -5.86
CA VAL A 463 10.21 7.80 -4.73
C VAL A 463 8.80 8.14 -5.17
N LEU A 464 8.59 8.71 -6.38
CA LEU A 464 7.28 9.24 -6.79
C LEU A 464 6.19 8.16 -6.82
N ALA A 465 6.46 7.01 -7.40
CA ALA A 465 5.48 5.93 -7.50
C ALA A 465 5.13 5.30 -6.14
N PRO A 466 6.08 4.97 -5.25
CA PRO A 466 5.80 4.57 -3.88
C PRO A 466 5.02 5.62 -3.07
N LEU A 467 5.39 6.89 -3.20
CA LEU A 467 4.69 7.99 -2.51
C LEU A 467 3.24 8.11 -2.97
N VAL A 468 2.99 8.11 -4.28
CA VAL A 468 1.63 8.15 -4.83
C VAL A 468 0.80 6.96 -4.35
N ARG A 469 1.40 5.78 -4.21
CA ARG A 469 0.74 4.60 -3.64
C ARG A 469 0.33 4.84 -2.19
N LYS A 470 1.24 5.34 -1.33
CA LYS A 470 0.93 5.69 0.07
C LYS A 470 -0.18 6.74 0.18
N LEU A 471 -0.15 7.78 -0.68
CA LEU A 471 -1.18 8.83 -0.69
C LEU A 471 -2.55 8.30 -1.15
N ARG A 472 -2.60 7.34 -2.08
CA ARG A 472 -3.84 6.66 -2.48
C ARG A 472 -4.38 5.76 -1.37
N GLU A 473 -3.50 5.06 -0.65
CA GLU A 473 -3.85 4.23 0.51
C GLU A 473 -4.43 5.07 1.66
N ALA A 474 -4.01 6.34 1.80
CA ALA A 474 -4.57 7.27 2.77
C ALA A 474 -6.01 7.72 2.46
N ASN A 475 -6.55 7.36 1.29
CA ASN A 475 -7.94 7.60 0.86
C ASN A 475 -8.45 9.03 1.12
N LEU A 476 -7.70 10.01 0.64
CA LEU A 476 -7.93 11.44 0.91
C LEU A 476 -9.05 12.07 0.07
N GLY A 477 -9.66 11.32 -0.87
CA GLY A 477 -10.70 11.83 -1.76
C GLY A 477 -10.15 12.70 -2.90
N ALA A 478 -8.89 12.48 -3.31
CA ALA A 478 -8.28 13.13 -4.47
C ALA A 478 -7.56 12.12 -5.38
N GLU A 479 -7.52 12.42 -6.67
CA GLU A 479 -6.74 11.67 -7.65
C GLU A 479 -5.27 12.14 -7.64
N PHE A 480 -4.31 11.21 -7.52
CA PHE A 480 -2.87 11.49 -7.57
C PHE A 480 -2.30 11.01 -8.90
N ILE A 481 -1.73 11.94 -9.68
CA ILE A 481 -1.22 11.72 -11.03
C ILE A 481 0.28 12.04 -11.05
N ILE A 482 1.13 11.11 -11.52
CA ILE A 482 2.54 11.40 -11.75
C ILE A 482 2.68 12.17 -13.05
N SER A 483 3.46 13.26 -13.03
CA SER A 483 3.70 14.12 -14.20
C SER A 483 4.34 13.34 -15.35
N GLU A 484 3.85 13.58 -16.55
CA GLU A 484 4.42 13.11 -17.83
C GLU A 484 5.21 14.22 -18.55
N ALA A 485 4.98 15.49 -18.14
CA ALA A 485 5.69 16.64 -18.70
C ALA A 485 7.05 16.90 -18.03
N GLU A 486 7.35 16.18 -16.95
CA GLU A 486 8.64 16.25 -16.29
C GLU A 486 9.70 15.50 -17.09
N GLU A 487 10.81 16.14 -17.35
CA GLU A 487 11.96 15.57 -18.06
C GLU A 487 13.24 15.76 -17.27
N ASN A 488 14.14 14.76 -17.35
CA ASN A 488 15.50 14.93 -16.83
C ASN A 488 16.21 16.04 -17.63
N PRO A 489 16.65 17.15 -16.98
CA PRO A 489 17.31 18.24 -17.66
C PRO A 489 18.74 17.88 -18.15
N LEU A 490 19.34 16.82 -17.58
CA LEU A 490 20.70 16.38 -17.87
C LEU A 490 20.67 15.02 -18.57
N ARG A 491 20.30 15.00 -19.84
CA ARG A 491 20.31 13.78 -20.70
C ARG A 491 21.64 13.59 -21.39
#